data_3015daa276a7d9705eb940033b8e352f
#
_entry.id   3015daa276a7d9705eb940033b8e352f
#
_cell.length_a   1.000
_cell.length_b   1.000
_cell.length_c   1.000
_cell.angle_alpha   90.00
_cell.angle_beta   90.00
_cell.angle_gamma   90.00
#
_symmetry.space_group_name_H-M   'P 1'
#
loop_
_entity.id
_entity.type
_entity.pdbx_description
1 polymer ?
#
loop_
_entity_poly.entity_id
_entity_poly.type
_entity_poly.pdbx_seq_one_letter_code
_entity_poly.pdbx_strand_id
1 'polypeptide(L)'
;MVRKFDFLVIGSGIAGMSFALKVAHKGTVALICKAGLEEANTYFAQGGIASVTNLAVDNFDKHIEDTMIAGDWISDRAAVEKVVRNAPGQISELIKWGVNFDKKDNGEFDLHKEGGHSEFRILHHKDNTGAEIQESLIEAVKQHPNITVFTNFFAVEIITQHHLGIIVTRYTPGIKCYGAYVLNENTGEVDTFLSKVTIMATGGCEAVYRNTTNPLVATGDGIAMVYRAKGAVKDMEFIQSHPTALYHPGDRPCFLITEAMRGYGGVLRTMDGKEFMQKYDPRLSLAPRDIVARAIDNEMKQRGDEHVYLDVTHKDPEETKKHFPNIYKKCLSIGIDITKDYIPVAPAAHYLCGGIKVDLDGQSSIRRLYAIGECSCTGLHGGNRLASNSLIEAVVYADAAAKHALSVLERYDFNEDIPEWNDEGTISNEERVLITQSMKEVNQIMESYVGIVRSNTRLTRAWNRLDILYEETEKLFKSSKATRELCELRNMINVGYLITRQAMERKESRGLHYTIDYPHPQK
;
A
#
# COMPACT_ATOMS: atom_id res chain seq x y z
N MET A 1 -11.35 28.27 -0.97
CA MET A 1 -11.44 28.67 0.48
C MET A 1 -10.14 28.33 1.19
N VAL A 2 -9.63 29.24 2.07
CA VAL A 2 -8.41 28.96 2.87
C VAL A 2 -8.80 28.39 4.24
N ARG A 3 -8.18 27.25 4.62
CA ARG A 3 -8.36 26.58 5.91
C ARG A 3 -7.00 26.43 6.59
N LYS A 4 -6.92 26.59 7.91
CA LYS A 4 -5.69 26.52 8.68
C LYS A 4 -5.80 25.48 9.80
N PHE A 5 -4.83 24.58 9.86
CA PHE A 5 -4.72 23.55 10.90
C PHE A 5 -3.25 23.38 11.30
N ASP A 6 -2.99 23.08 12.56
CA ASP A 6 -1.62 22.79 12.98
C ASP A 6 -1.08 21.56 12.26
N PHE A 7 -1.92 20.54 12.10
CA PHE A 7 -1.60 19.29 11.41
C PHE A 7 -2.60 19.01 10.28
N LEU A 8 -2.07 18.73 9.09
CA LEU A 8 -2.84 18.21 7.97
C LEU A 8 -2.45 16.75 7.74
N VAL A 9 -3.39 15.85 7.97
CA VAL A 9 -3.20 14.40 7.78
C VAL A 9 -3.95 13.96 6.53
N ILE A 10 -3.23 13.43 5.55
CA ILE A 10 -3.77 12.98 4.27
C ILE A 10 -3.81 11.45 4.26
N GLY A 11 -4.99 10.90 4.42
CA GLY A 11 -5.27 9.47 4.49
C GLY A 11 -5.81 9.02 5.85
N SER A 12 -6.83 8.18 5.82
CA SER A 12 -7.63 7.72 6.98
C SER A 12 -7.41 6.26 7.37
N GLY A 13 -6.30 5.64 6.94
CA GLY A 13 -5.91 4.32 7.40
C GLY A 13 -5.34 4.35 8.82
N ILE A 14 -4.91 3.18 9.30
CA ILE A 14 -4.33 3.02 10.65
C ILE A 14 -3.22 4.05 10.95
N ALA A 15 -2.35 4.33 9.98
CA ALA A 15 -1.25 5.29 10.15
C ALA A 15 -1.76 6.71 10.42
N GLY A 16 -2.64 7.23 9.55
CA GLY A 16 -3.16 8.60 9.63
C GLY A 16 -3.98 8.84 10.88
N MET A 17 -4.89 7.93 11.20
CA MET A 17 -5.73 8.06 12.41
C MET A 17 -4.91 7.92 13.68
N SER A 18 -3.95 7.01 13.75
CA SER A 18 -3.05 6.87 14.90
C SER A 18 -2.23 8.15 15.13
N PHE A 19 -1.69 8.74 14.07
CA PHE A 19 -0.98 10.02 14.17
C PHE A 19 -1.91 11.13 14.68
N ALA A 20 -3.10 11.28 14.07
CA ALA A 20 -4.07 12.30 14.45
C ALA A 20 -4.43 12.23 15.94
N LEU A 21 -4.73 11.04 16.46
CA LEU A 21 -5.03 10.81 17.87
C LEU A 21 -3.87 11.18 18.81
N LYS A 22 -2.63 10.97 18.36
CA LYS A 22 -1.43 11.26 19.17
C LYS A 22 -1.09 12.75 19.26
N VAL A 23 -1.46 13.56 18.29
CA VAL A 23 -1.12 15.00 18.25
C VAL A 23 -2.27 15.93 18.62
N ALA A 24 -3.51 15.45 18.57
CA ALA A 24 -4.71 16.27 18.74
C ALA A 24 -4.86 16.92 20.13
N HIS A 25 -4.13 16.44 21.14
CA HIS A 25 -4.10 17.08 22.47
C HIS A 25 -3.26 18.38 22.50
N LYS A 26 -2.49 18.66 21.46
CA LYS A 26 -1.59 19.83 21.37
C LYS A 26 -1.89 20.77 20.20
N GLY A 27 -2.74 20.36 19.25
CA GLY A 27 -3.04 21.19 18.10
C GLY A 27 -4.29 20.72 17.35
N THR A 28 -4.74 21.57 16.43
CA THR A 28 -5.86 21.25 15.54
C THR A 28 -5.41 20.34 14.41
N VAL A 29 -6.24 19.35 14.10
CA VAL A 29 -5.96 18.35 13.07
C VAL A 29 -7.05 18.37 12.00
N ALA A 30 -6.66 18.51 10.72
CA ALA A 30 -7.50 18.15 9.59
C ALA A 30 -7.12 16.73 9.14
N LEU A 31 -8.05 15.80 9.22
CA LEU A 31 -7.91 14.46 8.66
C LEU A 31 -8.72 14.40 7.37
N ILE A 32 -8.05 14.32 6.22
CA ILE A 32 -8.71 14.27 4.92
C ILE A 32 -8.61 12.88 4.29
N CYS A 33 -9.70 12.46 3.69
CA CYS A 33 -9.75 11.24 2.88
C CYS A 33 -10.64 11.44 1.64
N LYS A 34 -10.22 10.84 0.54
CA LYS A 34 -10.90 10.98 -0.76
C LYS A 34 -12.18 10.15 -0.90
N ALA A 35 -12.48 9.33 0.09
CA ALA A 35 -13.65 8.45 0.14
C ALA A 35 -14.18 8.38 1.57
N GLY A 36 -14.96 7.35 1.91
CA GLY A 36 -15.35 7.08 3.29
C GLY A 36 -14.16 6.68 4.19
N LEU A 37 -14.31 6.82 5.49
CA LEU A 37 -13.27 6.44 6.45
C LEU A 37 -12.97 4.94 6.45
N GLU A 38 -13.91 4.11 6.05
CA GLU A 38 -13.80 2.66 5.94
C GLU A 38 -13.06 2.20 4.67
N GLU A 39 -12.92 3.08 3.68
CA GLU A 39 -12.29 2.75 2.40
C GLU A 39 -10.76 2.89 2.46
N ALA A 40 -10.13 2.06 3.28
CA ALA A 40 -8.68 2.01 3.44
C ALA A 40 -8.18 0.57 3.38
N ASN A 41 -6.94 0.35 2.95
CA ASN A 41 -6.31 -0.99 2.95
C ASN A 41 -6.35 -1.64 4.33
N THR A 42 -6.28 -0.86 5.40
CA THR A 42 -6.39 -1.34 6.78
C THR A 42 -7.67 -2.13 7.00
N TYR A 43 -8.82 -1.62 6.54
CA TYR A 43 -10.11 -2.28 6.72
C TYR A 43 -10.15 -3.70 6.11
N PHE A 44 -9.47 -3.89 4.98
CA PHE A 44 -9.45 -5.16 4.24
C PHE A 44 -8.30 -6.09 4.67
N ALA A 45 -7.48 -5.71 5.64
CA ALA A 45 -6.40 -6.54 6.16
C ALA A 45 -6.98 -7.72 6.96
N GLN A 46 -6.92 -8.92 6.40
CA GLN A 46 -7.43 -10.16 7.01
C GLN A 46 -6.44 -10.76 8.02
N GLY A 47 -5.14 -10.53 7.81
CA GLY A 47 -4.08 -11.01 8.71
C GLY A 47 -4.13 -10.33 10.08
N GLY A 48 -2.99 -10.30 10.75
CA GLY A 48 -2.89 -9.69 12.07
C GLY A 48 -1.84 -8.59 12.12
N ILE A 49 -1.44 -8.26 13.32
CA ILE A 49 -0.38 -7.31 13.63
C ILE A 49 0.72 -8.03 14.44
N ALA A 50 1.96 -7.96 13.94
CA ALA A 50 3.09 -8.65 14.56
C ALA A 50 3.63 -7.89 15.77
N SER A 51 3.74 -8.55 16.91
CA SER A 51 4.40 -7.98 18.10
C SER A 51 4.87 -9.07 19.05
N VAL A 52 6.06 -8.93 19.59
CA VAL A 52 6.57 -9.80 20.66
C VAL A 52 5.85 -9.44 21.97
N THR A 53 4.89 -10.25 22.37
CA THR A 53 4.09 -10.06 23.58
C THR A 53 4.35 -11.11 24.65
N ASN A 54 4.95 -12.24 24.31
CA ASN A 54 5.28 -13.33 25.24
C ASN A 54 6.79 -13.61 25.22
N LEU A 55 7.51 -12.99 26.15
CA LEU A 55 8.97 -13.13 26.29
C LEU A 55 9.44 -14.50 26.81
N ALA A 56 8.52 -15.38 27.21
CA ALA A 56 8.89 -16.74 27.65
C ALA A 56 9.25 -17.64 26.45
N VAL A 57 8.67 -17.40 25.28
CA VAL A 57 8.83 -18.23 24.07
C VAL A 57 9.41 -17.46 22.88
N ASP A 58 9.23 -16.14 22.86
CA ASP A 58 9.67 -15.25 21.78
C ASP A 58 10.59 -14.15 22.30
N ASN A 59 11.33 -13.49 21.41
CA ASN A 59 12.12 -12.31 21.75
C ASN A 59 12.27 -11.37 20.55
N PHE A 60 12.72 -10.16 20.80
CA PHE A 60 12.89 -9.14 19.76
C PHE A 60 13.91 -9.55 18.68
N ASP A 61 14.99 -10.21 19.07
CA ASP A 61 16.05 -10.58 18.12
C ASP A 61 15.56 -11.61 17.09
N LYS A 62 14.70 -12.56 17.50
CA LYS A 62 14.04 -13.48 16.55
C LYS A 62 13.16 -12.72 15.56
N HIS A 63 12.36 -11.75 16.01
CA HIS A 63 11.50 -10.97 15.11
C HIS A 63 12.33 -10.06 14.18
N ILE A 64 13.43 -9.49 14.69
CA ILE A 64 14.39 -8.71 13.88
C ILE A 64 15.00 -9.61 12.79
N GLU A 65 15.47 -10.80 13.15
CA GLU A 65 16.07 -11.73 12.20
C GLU A 65 15.07 -12.20 11.13
N ASP A 66 13.86 -12.59 11.53
CA ASP A 66 12.79 -12.97 10.59
C ASP A 66 12.50 -11.85 9.59
N THR A 67 12.48 -10.60 10.06
CA THR A 67 12.26 -9.41 9.21
C THR A 67 13.42 -9.18 8.25
N MET A 68 14.66 -9.30 8.73
CA MET A 68 15.87 -9.14 7.89
C MET A 68 15.96 -10.23 6.82
N ILE A 69 15.65 -11.48 7.17
CA ILE A 69 15.60 -12.60 6.22
C ILE A 69 14.54 -12.36 5.15
N ALA A 70 13.32 -11.99 5.55
CA ALA A 70 12.24 -11.70 4.62
C ALA A 70 12.60 -10.57 3.66
N GLY A 71 13.26 -9.52 4.17
CA GLY A 71 13.71 -8.36 3.40
C GLY A 71 14.95 -8.61 2.53
N ASP A 72 15.39 -9.86 2.40
CA ASP A 72 16.59 -10.25 1.64
C ASP A 72 17.87 -9.52 2.09
N TRP A 73 17.97 -9.27 3.41
CA TRP A 73 19.09 -8.61 4.08
C TRP A 73 19.39 -7.17 3.62
N ILE A 74 18.49 -6.56 2.84
CA ILE A 74 18.62 -5.15 2.44
C ILE A 74 17.72 -4.20 3.23
N SER A 75 17.00 -4.72 4.23
CA SER A 75 16.28 -3.89 5.21
C SER A 75 17.24 -3.01 5.99
N ASP A 76 16.79 -1.81 6.36
CA ASP A 76 17.52 -0.95 7.28
C ASP A 76 17.39 -1.51 8.71
N ARG A 77 18.49 -2.01 9.25
CA ARG A 77 18.50 -2.64 10.58
C ARG A 77 17.99 -1.70 11.68
N ALA A 78 18.32 -0.41 11.61
CA ALA A 78 17.85 0.57 12.60
C ALA A 78 16.33 0.74 12.55
N ALA A 79 15.75 0.76 11.35
CA ALA A 79 14.30 0.79 11.16
C ALA A 79 13.63 -0.50 11.68
N VAL A 80 14.22 -1.66 11.40
CA VAL A 80 13.74 -2.96 11.88
C VAL A 80 13.74 -3.00 13.41
N GLU A 81 14.86 -2.66 14.05
CA GLU A 81 14.97 -2.63 15.51
C GLU A 81 13.99 -1.64 16.13
N LYS A 82 13.82 -0.46 15.54
CA LYS A 82 12.85 0.53 15.99
C LYS A 82 11.44 -0.03 15.99
N VAL A 83 10.99 -0.61 14.89
CA VAL A 83 9.63 -1.14 14.78
C VAL A 83 9.41 -2.29 15.73
N VAL A 84 10.29 -3.29 15.74
CA VAL A 84 10.14 -4.49 16.56
C VAL A 84 10.14 -4.18 18.05
N ARG A 85 11.07 -3.33 18.52
CA ARG A 85 11.19 -3.01 19.97
C ARG A 85 10.08 -2.09 20.49
N ASN A 86 9.51 -1.24 19.64
CA ASN A 86 8.41 -0.34 20.02
C ASN A 86 7.02 -0.93 19.80
N ALA A 87 6.92 -2.08 19.14
CA ALA A 87 5.66 -2.74 18.83
C ALA A 87 4.77 -2.98 20.04
N PRO A 88 5.23 -3.56 21.18
CA PRO A 88 4.36 -3.83 22.32
C PRO A 88 3.68 -2.58 22.88
N GLY A 89 4.39 -1.45 22.91
CA GLY A 89 3.83 -0.17 23.34
C GLY A 89 2.69 0.30 22.44
N GLN A 90 2.83 0.12 21.13
CA GLN A 90 1.79 0.51 20.17
C GLN A 90 0.57 -0.43 20.20
N ILE A 91 0.76 -1.71 20.47
CA ILE A 91 -0.37 -2.64 20.75
C ILE A 91 -1.17 -2.13 21.97
N SER A 92 -0.49 -1.70 23.02
CA SER A 92 -1.15 -1.14 24.19
C SER A 92 -1.95 0.13 23.87
N GLU A 93 -1.43 1.01 22.99
CA GLU A 93 -2.15 2.20 22.53
C GLU A 93 -3.39 1.85 21.70
N LEU A 94 -3.30 0.88 20.79
CA LEU A 94 -4.46 0.41 20.01
C LEU A 94 -5.57 -0.11 20.93
N ILE A 95 -5.21 -0.88 21.97
CA ILE A 95 -6.17 -1.38 22.97
C ILE A 95 -6.83 -0.22 23.74
N LYS A 96 -6.08 0.81 24.11
CA LYS A 96 -6.65 2.03 24.76
C LYS A 96 -7.65 2.75 23.85
N TRP A 97 -7.47 2.69 22.55
CA TRP A 97 -8.41 3.25 21.57
C TRP A 97 -9.58 2.31 21.23
N GLY A 98 -9.70 1.17 21.93
CA GLY A 98 -10.85 0.29 21.86
C GLY A 98 -10.65 -0.97 21.03
N VAL A 99 -9.46 -1.20 20.45
CA VAL A 99 -9.18 -2.41 19.67
C VAL A 99 -9.20 -3.66 20.55
N ASN A 100 -9.96 -4.67 20.15
CA ASN A 100 -10.07 -5.95 20.84
C ASN A 100 -9.34 -7.04 20.07
N PHE A 101 -8.22 -7.50 20.62
CA PHE A 101 -7.55 -8.70 20.11
C PHE A 101 -8.07 -9.94 20.80
N ASP A 102 -8.14 -11.05 20.08
CA ASP A 102 -8.63 -12.33 20.58
C ASP A 102 -7.74 -12.84 21.73
N LYS A 103 -8.38 -13.44 22.74
CA LYS A 103 -7.72 -13.97 23.93
C LYS A 103 -8.17 -15.40 24.17
N LYS A 104 -7.27 -16.18 24.76
CA LYS A 104 -7.55 -17.51 25.30
C LYS A 104 -8.36 -17.41 26.58
N ASP A 105 -8.90 -18.52 27.05
CA ASP A 105 -9.68 -18.60 28.29
C ASP A 105 -8.90 -18.15 29.54
N ASN A 106 -7.58 -18.24 29.51
CA ASN A 106 -6.69 -17.78 30.58
C ASN A 106 -6.39 -16.27 30.53
N GLY A 107 -6.96 -15.52 29.57
CA GLY A 107 -6.79 -14.08 29.39
C GLY A 107 -5.55 -13.65 28.61
N GLU A 108 -4.66 -14.57 28.24
CA GLU A 108 -3.54 -14.28 27.35
C GLU A 108 -4.01 -14.09 25.90
N PHE A 109 -3.23 -13.33 25.10
CA PHE A 109 -3.54 -13.20 23.66
C PHE A 109 -3.50 -14.54 22.97
N ASP A 110 -4.49 -14.77 22.11
CA ASP A 110 -4.45 -15.86 21.15
C ASP A 110 -3.59 -15.43 19.97
N LEU A 111 -2.41 -16.02 19.85
CA LEU A 111 -1.41 -15.60 18.85
C LEU A 111 -1.35 -16.60 17.70
N HIS A 112 -1.32 -16.07 16.49
CA HIS A 112 -1.09 -16.85 15.28
C HIS A 112 0.39 -16.82 14.85
N LYS A 113 0.76 -17.74 13.98
CA LYS A 113 2.03 -17.76 13.27
C LYS A 113 1.76 -17.70 11.78
N GLU A 114 2.43 -16.80 11.09
CA GLU A 114 2.36 -16.65 9.64
C GLU A 114 3.68 -17.04 8.98
N GLY A 115 3.66 -17.21 7.65
CA GLY A 115 4.84 -17.57 6.88
C GLY A 115 6.00 -16.57 7.05
N GLY A 116 7.20 -17.09 7.27
CA GLY A 116 8.41 -16.30 7.54
C GLY A 116 8.66 -15.98 9.02
N HIS A 117 7.67 -16.10 9.89
CA HIS A 117 7.87 -15.93 11.33
C HIS A 117 8.38 -17.22 11.99
N SER A 118 9.39 -17.09 12.84
CA SER A 118 9.93 -18.22 13.64
C SER A 118 9.02 -18.58 14.81
N GLU A 119 8.24 -17.63 15.34
CA GLU A 119 7.42 -17.78 16.53
C GLU A 119 5.97 -17.28 16.34
N PHE A 120 5.08 -17.66 17.28
CA PHE A 120 3.71 -17.18 17.37
C PHE A 120 3.71 -15.76 17.97
N ARG A 121 3.51 -14.74 17.14
CA ARG A 121 3.50 -13.33 17.57
C ARG A 121 2.47 -12.46 16.89
N ILE A 122 1.57 -13.04 16.10
CA ILE A 122 0.56 -12.30 15.36
C ILE A 122 -0.70 -12.18 16.21
N LEU A 123 -0.99 -10.94 16.65
CA LEU A 123 -2.26 -10.61 17.29
C LEU A 123 -3.33 -10.47 16.20
N HIS A 124 -4.52 -10.92 16.46
CA HIS A 124 -5.62 -10.91 15.52
C HIS A 124 -6.97 -10.71 16.22
N HIS A 125 -7.99 -10.38 15.43
CA HIS A 125 -9.39 -10.45 15.80
C HIS A 125 -10.12 -11.28 14.76
N LYS A 126 -10.41 -12.55 15.07
CA LYS A 126 -10.96 -13.53 14.11
C LYS A 126 -10.20 -13.51 12.78
N ASP A 127 -10.89 -13.34 11.66
CA ASP A 127 -10.35 -13.21 10.30
C ASP A 127 -10.51 -11.80 9.70
N ASN A 128 -10.78 -10.79 10.56
CA ASN A 128 -11.04 -9.40 10.17
C ASN A 128 -10.32 -8.37 11.05
N THR A 129 -9.08 -8.65 11.42
CA THR A 129 -8.27 -7.80 12.31
C THR A 129 -8.21 -6.34 11.86
N GLY A 130 -8.07 -6.11 10.56
CA GLY A 130 -8.01 -4.76 10.00
C GLY A 130 -9.31 -3.97 10.18
N ALA A 131 -10.46 -4.62 10.00
CA ALA A 131 -11.77 -3.98 10.22
C ALA A 131 -11.94 -3.59 11.69
N GLU A 132 -11.62 -4.47 12.64
CA GLU A 132 -11.66 -4.18 14.08
C GLU A 132 -10.79 -2.96 14.43
N ILE A 133 -9.56 -2.91 13.92
CA ILE A 133 -8.66 -1.76 14.15
C ILE A 133 -9.25 -0.49 13.53
N GLN A 134 -9.69 -0.55 12.29
CA GLN A 134 -10.20 0.61 11.57
C GLN A 134 -11.43 1.20 12.24
N GLU A 135 -12.41 0.38 12.60
CA GLU A 135 -13.64 0.80 13.27
C GLU A 135 -13.38 1.42 14.65
N SER A 136 -12.50 0.81 15.45
CA SER A 136 -12.11 1.35 16.76
C SER A 136 -11.43 2.72 16.63
N LEU A 137 -10.53 2.89 15.65
CA LEU A 137 -9.87 4.16 15.43
C LEU A 137 -10.81 5.23 14.88
N ILE A 138 -11.76 4.88 14.00
CA ILE A 138 -12.81 5.79 13.50
C ILE A 138 -13.63 6.33 14.67
N GLU A 139 -14.04 5.48 15.60
CA GLU A 139 -14.80 5.89 16.77
C GLU A 139 -14.00 6.86 17.65
N ALA A 140 -12.74 6.52 17.94
CA ALA A 140 -11.86 7.38 18.72
C ALA A 140 -11.61 8.75 18.06
N VAL A 141 -11.41 8.78 16.74
CA VAL A 141 -11.22 10.01 15.97
C VAL A 141 -12.47 10.89 15.98
N LYS A 142 -13.66 10.30 15.75
CA LYS A 142 -14.93 11.03 15.77
C LYS A 142 -15.26 11.67 17.11
N GLN A 143 -14.80 11.09 18.20
CA GLN A 143 -15.02 11.61 19.54
C GLN A 143 -14.03 12.73 19.94
N HIS A 144 -12.94 12.92 19.19
CA HIS A 144 -11.91 13.88 19.58
C HIS A 144 -12.22 15.31 19.09
N PRO A 145 -12.38 16.30 19.99
CA PRO A 145 -12.85 17.65 19.60
C PRO A 145 -11.89 18.44 18.70
N ASN A 146 -10.58 18.12 18.73
CA ASN A 146 -9.57 18.83 17.95
C ASN A 146 -9.29 18.17 16.58
N ILE A 147 -9.99 17.09 16.24
CA ILE A 147 -9.86 16.44 14.93
C ILE A 147 -11.10 16.77 14.09
N THR A 148 -10.88 17.43 12.96
CA THR A 148 -11.91 17.64 11.95
C THR A 148 -11.70 16.67 10.80
N VAL A 149 -12.71 15.85 10.52
CA VAL A 149 -12.67 14.86 9.44
C VAL A 149 -13.31 15.44 8.19
N PHE A 150 -12.61 15.31 7.06
CA PHE A 150 -13.06 15.72 5.73
C PHE A 150 -13.13 14.50 4.82
N THR A 151 -14.31 13.95 4.60
CA THR A 151 -14.56 12.86 3.64
C THR A 151 -14.93 13.42 2.27
N ASN A 152 -14.57 12.72 1.19
CA ASN A 152 -14.71 13.18 -0.20
C ASN A 152 -13.90 14.48 -0.46
N PHE A 153 -12.72 14.55 0.17
CA PHE A 153 -11.74 15.60 -0.05
C PHE A 153 -10.45 14.96 -0.58
N PHE A 154 -10.05 15.35 -1.79
CA PHE A 154 -8.92 14.79 -2.51
C PHE A 154 -7.74 15.77 -2.51
N ALA A 155 -6.59 15.36 -1.94
CA ALA A 155 -5.37 16.17 -2.01
C ALA A 155 -4.81 16.14 -3.44
N VAL A 156 -4.75 17.30 -4.08
CA VAL A 156 -4.32 17.47 -5.48
C VAL A 156 -2.82 17.66 -5.59
N GLU A 157 -2.28 18.61 -4.81
CA GLU A 157 -0.86 18.98 -4.81
C GLU A 157 -0.39 19.41 -3.42
N ILE A 158 0.87 19.09 -3.11
CA ILE A 158 1.58 19.63 -1.93
C ILE A 158 2.02 21.06 -2.23
N ILE A 159 1.79 21.98 -1.31
CA ILE A 159 2.20 23.38 -1.42
C ILE A 159 3.63 23.54 -0.92
N THR A 160 4.51 24.05 -1.77
CA THR A 160 5.92 24.35 -1.47
C THR A 160 6.30 25.77 -1.91
N GLN A 161 7.57 26.14 -1.76
CA GLN A 161 8.10 27.42 -2.27
C GLN A 161 7.87 27.60 -3.79
N HIS A 162 7.66 26.51 -4.53
CA HIS A 162 7.31 26.60 -5.96
C HIS A 162 6.08 27.48 -6.19
N HIS A 163 5.07 27.36 -5.33
CA HIS A 163 3.81 28.12 -5.41
C HIS A 163 3.97 29.62 -5.02
N LEU A 164 5.12 29.97 -4.45
CA LEU A 164 5.54 31.36 -4.20
C LEU A 164 6.40 31.93 -5.34
N GLY A 165 6.47 31.25 -6.50
CA GLY A 165 7.26 31.67 -7.65
C GLY A 165 8.75 31.33 -7.57
N ILE A 166 9.17 30.52 -6.60
CA ILE A 166 10.56 30.08 -6.45
C ILE A 166 10.78 28.80 -7.27
N ILE A 167 11.85 28.76 -8.05
CA ILE A 167 12.22 27.55 -8.79
C ILE A 167 12.70 26.50 -7.81
N VAL A 168 11.99 25.34 -7.78
CA VAL A 168 12.32 24.18 -6.95
C VAL A 168 12.73 23.02 -7.85
N THR A 169 13.91 22.47 -7.60
CA THR A 169 14.46 21.31 -8.29
C THR A 169 14.78 20.20 -7.27
N ARG A 170 15.15 19.01 -7.74
CA ARG A 170 15.61 17.91 -6.84
C ARG A 170 16.88 18.25 -6.07
N TYR A 171 17.63 19.26 -6.51
CA TYR A 171 18.87 19.73 -5.88
C TYR A 171 18.64 20.94 -4.97
N THR A 172 17.42 21.47 -4.91
CA THR A 172 17.08 22.60 -4.04
C THR A 172 17.15 22.15 -2.58
N PRO A 173 18.04 22.72 -1.76
CA PRO A 173 18.11 22.38 -0.35
C PRO A 173 16.93 22.97 0.42
N GLY A 174 16.46 22.24 1.42
CA GLY A 174 15.49 22.77 2.37
C GLY A 174 14.12 23.11 1.78
N ILE A 175 13.63 22.33 0.81
CA ILE A 175 12.24 22.42 0.36
C ILE A 175 11.32 22.30 1.57
N LYS A 176 10.30 23.15 1.66
CA LYS A 176 9.32 23.18 2.77
C LYS A 176 7.92 22.92 2.24
N CYS A 177 7.16 22.17 3.00
CA CYS A 177 5.73 22.02 2.79
C CYS A 177 4.95 23.02 3.66
N TYR A 178 3.95 23.67 3.06
CA TYR A 178 3.07 24.63 3.73
C TYR A 178 1.63 24.15 3.84
N GLY A 179 1.34 22.94 3.37
CA GLY A 179 0.02 22.34 3.31
C GLY A 179 -0.25 21.70 1.95
N ALA A 180 -1.51 21.68 1.54
CA ALA A 180 -1.93 21.09 0.28
C ALA A 180 -3.12 21.84 -0.33
N TYR A 181 -3.21 21.80 -1.67
CA TYR A 181 -4.45 22.08 -2.39
C TYR A 181 -5.32 20.85 -2.38
N VAL A 182 -6.58 20.99 -1.99
CA VAL A 182 -7.49 19.88 -1.74
C VAL A 182 -8.82 20.11 -2.46
N LEU A 183 -9.16 19.22 -3.36
CA LEU A 183 -10.44 19.21 -4.05
C LEU A 183 -11.55 18.76 -3.08
N ASN A 184 -12.54 19.59 -2.92
CA ASN A 184 -13.80 19.24 -2.27
C ASN A 184 -14.75 18.66 -3.34
N GLU A 185 -14.90 17.34 -3.37
CA GLU A 185 -15.71 16.66 -4.40
C GLU A 185 -17.20 17.02 -4.32
N ASN A 186 -17.68 17.51 -3.16
CA ASN A 186 -19.08 17.92 -3.01
C ASN A 186 -19.39 19.24 -3.74
N THR A 187 -18.39 20.12 -3.89
CA THR A 187 -18.55 21.43 -4.53
C THR A 187 -17.84 21.53 -5.88
N GLY A 188 -16.87 20.66 -6.15
CA GLY A 188 -15.96 20.75 -7.30
C GLY A 188 -14.90 21.84 -7.17
N GLU A 189 -14.80 22.49 -6.02
CA GLU A 189 -13.85 23.57 -5.75
C GLU A 189 -12.58 23.04 -5.09
N VAL A 190 -11.44 23.67 -5.36
CA VAL A 190 -10.16 23.34 -4.72
C VAL A 190 -9.89 24.31 -3.58
N ASP A 191 -9.90 23.80 -2.36
CA ASP A 191 -9.57 24.56 -1.15
C ASP A 191 -8.05 24.56 -0.89
N THR A 192 -7.57 25.61 -0.23
CA THR A 192 -6.19 25.74 0.24
C THR A 192 -6.12 25.36 1.71
N PHE A 193 -5.51 24.22 2.03
CA PHE A 193 -5.27 23.79 3.41
C PHE A 193 -3.86 24.17 3.82
N LEU A 194 -3.71 25.18 4.64
CA LEU A 194 -2.43 25.59 5.22
C LEU A 194 -2.20 24.81 6.51
N SER A 195 -0.98 24.32 6.68
CA SER A 195 -0.59 23.57 7.88
C SER A 195 0.82 23.91 8.33
N LYS A 196 1.08 23.74 9.63
CA LYS A 196 2.43 23.80 10.19
C LYS A 196 3.20 22.53 9.87
N VAL A 197 2.49 21.40 9.91
CA VAL A 197 3.03 20.05 9.62
C VAL A 197 2.02 19.29 8.76
N THR A 198 2.51 18.62 7.74
CA THR A 198 1.71 17.77 6.83
C THR A 198 2.17 16.32 6.91
N ILE A 199 1.22 15.40 6.95
CA ILE A 199 1.47 13.96 7.06
C ILE A 199 0.88 13.24 5.86
N MET A 200 1.73 12.53 5.12
CA MET A 200 1.30 11.58 4.09
C MET A 200 1.04 10.22 4.73
N ALA A 201 -0.22 9.78 4.70
CA ALA A 201 -0.65 8.47 5.18
C ALA A 201 -1.59 7.83 4.13
N THR A 202 -1.23 7.97 2.85
CA THR A 202 -2.10 7.74 1.70
C THR A 202 -2.17 6.29 1.23
N GLY A 203 -1.48 5.36 1.92
CA GLY A 203 -1.45 3.95 1.51
C GLY A 203 -0.60 3.69 0.27
N GLY A 204 -0.79 2.52 -0.33
CA GLY A 204 -0.02 2.04 -1.47
C GLY A 204 -0.50 2.51 -2.83
N CYS A 205 -0.08 1.79 -3.88
CA CYS A 205 -0.33 2.17 -5.28
C CYS A 205 -0.77 0.99 -6.16
N GLU A 206 -1.26 -0.09 -5.56
CA GLU A 206 -1.51 -1.36 -6.25
C GLU A 206 -2.62 -1.28 -7.30
N ALA A 207 -3.45 -0.22 -7.27
CA ALA A 207 -4.44 0.06 -8.30
C ALA A 207 -3.84 0.36 -9.69
N VAL A 208 -2.51 0.59 -9.78
CA VAL A 208 -1.81 0.69 -11.07
C VAL A 208 -1.76 -0.65 -11.81
N TYR A 209 -1.94 -1.77 -11.10
CA TYR A 209 -2.04 -3.10 -11.70
C TYR A 209 -3.49 -3.48 -11.98
N ARG A 210 -3.70 -4.31 -13.02
CA ARG A 210 -5.02 -4.83 -13.36
C ARG A 210 -5.55 -5.72 -12.25
N ASN A 211 -4.71 -6.64 -11.76
CA ASN A 211 -5.03 -7.56 -10.69
C ASN A 211 -4.45 -7.02 -9.37
N THR A 212 -5.32 -6.67 -8.45
CA THR A 212 -4.94 -6.20 -7.11
C THR A 212 -5.93 -6.71 -6.06
N THR A 213 -5.43 -7.03 -4.88
CA THR A 213 -6.25 -7.37 -3.71
C THR A 213 -6.65 -6.14 -2.89
N ASN A 214 -6.10 -4.96 -3.24
CA ASN A 214 -6.33 -3.72 -2.50
C ASN A 214 -7.53 -2.95 -3.08
N PRO A 215 -8.22 -2.14 -2.27
CA PRO A 215 -9.29 -1.28 -2.76
C PRO A 215 -8.78 -0.31 -3.83
N LEU A 216 -9.65 0.08 -4.75
CA LEU A 216 -9.29 0.91 -5.91
C LEU A 216 -8.81 2.31 -5.55
N VAL A 217 -8.96 2.72 -4.31
CA VAL A 217 -8.40 3.98 -3.76
C VAL A 217 -6.88 3.95 -3.60
N ALA A 218 -6.21 2.79 -3.74
CA ALA A 218 -4.76 2.64 -3.64
C ALA A 218 -4.05 3.09 -4.94
N THR A 219 -4.12 4.37 -5.27
CA THR A 219 -3.63 4.98 -6.52
C THR A 219 -2.27 5.68 -6.40
N GLY A 220 -1.61 5.58 -5.23
CA GLY A 220 -0.28 6.13 -5.00
C GLY A 220 -0.22 7.65 -4.87
N ASP A 221 -1.29 8.29 -4.44
CA ASP A 221 -1.47 9.74 -4.47
C ASP A 221 -0.37 10.50 -3.72
N GLY A 222 -0.06 10.10 -2.49
CA GLY A 222 0.97 10.77 -1.68
C GLY A 222 2.36 10.62 -2.28
N ILE A 223 2.67 9.44 -2.82
CA ILE A 223 3.97 9.17 -3.47
C ILE A 223 4.12 10.06 -4.71
N ALA A 224 3.08 10.14 -5.55
CA ALA A 224 3.07 10.97 -6.74
C ALA A 224 3.21 12.46 -6.41
N MET A 225 2.45 12.96 -5.41
CA MET A 225 2.54 14.35 -4.98
C MET A 225 3.94 14.72 -4.45
N VAL A 226 4.53 13.87 -3.61
CA VAL A 226 5.89 14.09 -3.09
C VAL A 226 6.93 14.05 -4.21
N TYR A 227 6.78 13.14 -5.16
CA TYR A 227 7.65 13.07 -6.34
C TYR A 227 7.58 14.35 -7.19
N ARG A 228 6.37 14.86 -7.48
CA ARG A 228 6.19 16.14 -8.21
C ARG A 228 6.76 17.32 -7.43
N ALA A 229 6.62 17.32 -6.11
CA ALA A 229 7.22 18.32 -5.22
C ALA A 229 8.74 18.18 -5.04
N LYS A 230 9.39 17.28 -5.80
CA LYS A 230 10.84 17.00 -5.80
C LYS A 230 11.35 16.29 -4.54
N GLY A 231 10.46 15.68 -3.77
CA GLY A 231 10.84 14.82 -2.65
C GLY A 231 11.44 13.48 -3.10
N ALA A 232 12.18 12.86 -2.20
CA ALA A 232 12.84 11.58 -2.46
C ALA A 232 11.87 10.41 -2.34
N VAL A 233 11.90 9.51 -3.34
CA VAL A 233 11.12 8.26 -3.40
C VAL A 233 12.09 7.11 -3.68
N LYS A 234 11.92 5.98 -3.01
CA LYS A 234 12.87 4.87 -3.05
C LYS A 234 12.18 3.51 -3.05
N ASP A 235 12.85 2.51 -3.63
CA ASP A 235 12.50 1.09 -3.59
C ASP A 235 11.11 0.75 -4.18
N MET A 236 10.65 1.55 -5.15
CA MET A 236 9.34 1.40 -5.80
C MET A 236 9.20 0.10 -6.59
N GLU A 237 10.30 -0.50 -7.02
CA GLU A 237 10.31 -1.77 -7.76
C GLU A 237 9.89 -2.98 -6.93
N PHE A 238 9.87 -2.85 -5.60
CA PHE A 238 9.50 -3.95 -4.69
C PHE A 238 7.99 -3.97 -4.42
N ILE A 239 7.25 -4.49 -5.38
CA ILE A 239 5.81 -4.75 -5.27
C ILE A 239 5.57 -6.20 -4.90
N GLN A 240 4.97 -6.44 -3.74
CA GLN A 240 4.58 -7.77 -3.30
C GLN A 240 3.27 -8.18 -3.96
N SER A 241 3.24 -9.40 -4.53
CA SER A 241 2.04 -10.00 -5.09
C SER A 241 1.57 -11.17 -4.23
N HIS A 242 0.26 -11.30 -4.05
CA HIS A 242 -0.34 -12.52 -3.53
C HIS A 242 -0.46 -13.54 -4.68
N PRO A 243 0.01 -14.79 -4.51
CA PRO A 243 0.09 -15.75 -5.61
C PRO A 243 -1.27 -16.16 -6.19
N THR A 244 -2.28 -16.30 -5.32
CA THR A 244 -3.57 -16.90 -5.65
C THR A 244 -4.73 -15.97 -5.28
N ALA A 245 -5.01 -14.99 -6.12
CA ALA A 245 -6.27 -14.25 -6.10
C ALA A 245 -7.24 -14.87 -7.11
N LEU A 246 -8.55 -14.88 -6.80
CA LEU A 246 -9.58 -15.35 -7.70
C LEU A 246 -9.57 -14.52 -8.97
N TYR A 247 -9.37 -15.17 -10.10
CA TYR A 247 -9.45 -14.51 -11.41
C TYR A 247 -10.91 -14.54 -11.89
N HIS A 248 -11.56 -13.39 -11.83
CA HIS A 248 -12.88 -13.18 -12.40
C HIS A 248 -12.89 -11.81 -13.11
N PRO A 249 -12.95 -11.78 -14.45
CA PRO A 249 -12.90 -10.54 -15.20
C PRO A 249 -13.96 -9.53 -14.73
N GLY A 250 -13.51 -8.32 -14.39
CA GLY A 250 -14.37 -7.25 -13.88
C GLY A 250 -14.43 -7.13 -12.35
N ASP A 251 -14.08 -8.16 -11.59
CA ASP A 251 -13.99 -8.07 -10.13
C ASP A 251 -12.70 -7.31 -9.74
N ARG A 252 -12.88 -6.15 -9.12
CA ARG A 252 -11.80 -5.35 -8.51
C ARG A 252 -12.31 -4.72 -7.22
N PRO A 253 -11.62 -4.94 -6.10
CA PRO A 253 -10.41 -5.76 -5.91
C PRO A 253 -10.68 -7.25 -6.13
N CYS A 254 -9.60 -8.00 -6.45
CA CYS A 254 -9.67 -9.45 -6.60
C CYS A 254 -9.90 -10.13 -5.24
N PHE A 255 -10.79 -11.11 -5.21
CA PHE A 255 -11.04 -11.86 -3.99
C PHE A 255 -9.84 -12.77 -3.66
N LEU A 256 -9.39 -12.74 -2.41
CA LEU A 256 -8.24 -13.50 -1.96
C LEU A 256 -8.60 -14.99 -1.77
N ILE A 257 -7.85 -15.89 -2.45
CA ILE A 257 -7.86 -17.33 -2.15
C ILE A 257 -6.70 -17.60 -1.20
N THR A 258 -7.04 -17.85 0.05
CA THR A 258 -6.06 -18.00 1.13
C THR A 258 -4.97 -19.03 0.85
N GLU A 259 -3.76 -18.76 1.33
CA GLU A 259 -2.64 -19.73 1.29
C GLU A 259 -2.98 -21.06 1.95
N ALA A 260 -3.84 -21.05 2.97
CA ALA A 260 -4.31 -22.26 3.64
C ALA A 260 -4.93 -23.29 2.68
N MET A 261 -5.49 -22.86 1.55
CA MET A 261 -6.03 -23.78 0.54
C MET A 261 -4.92 -24.57 -0.17
N ARG A 262 -3.76 -23.95 -0.41
CA ARG A 262 -2.57 -24.68 -0.90
C ARG A 262 -2.01 -25.61 0.20
N GLY A 263 -1.99 -25.14 1.45
CA GLY A 263 -1.65 -25.96 2.62
C GLY A 263 -2.57 -27.17 2.82
N TYR A 264 -3.85 -27.03 2.52
CA TYR A 264 -4.84 -28.12 2.55
C TYR A 264 -4.59 -29.18 1.47
N GLY A 265 -3.79 -28.85 0.46
CA GLY A 265 -3.38 -29.75 -0.62
C GLY A 265 -3.83 -29.28 -2.00
N GLY A 266 -4.15 -28.01 -2.16
CA GLY A 266 -4.46 -27.42 -3.47
C GLY A 266 -3.28 -27.50 -4.42
N VAL A 267 -3.53 -27.93 -5.66
CA VAL A 267 -2.55 -28.15 -6.72
C VAL A 267 -2.70 -27.11 -7.82
N LEU A 268 -1.61 -26.43 -8.17
CA LEU A 268 -1.60 -25.45 -9.25
C LEU A 268 -1.47 -26.15 -10.61
N ARG A 269 -2.35 -25.75 -11.55
CA ARG A 269 -2.44 -26.32 -12.90
C ARG A 269 -2.49 -25.22 -13.96
N THR A 270 -1.88 -25.49 -15.10
CA THR A 270 -2.03 -24.68 -16.32
C THR A 270 -3.44 -24.79 -16.90
N MET A 271 -3.76 -23.96 -17.90
CA MET A 271 -5.07 -23.96 -18.58
C MET A 271 -5.42 -25.32 -19.22
N ASP A 272 -4.44 -26.13 -19.59
CA ASP A 272 -4.61 -27.50 -20.10
C ASP A 272 -4.60 -28.57 -19.00
N GLY A 273 -4.71 -28.18 -17.72
CA GLY A 273 -4.87 -29.07 -16.57
C GLY A 273 -3.59 -29.71 -16.05
N LYS A 274 -2.42 -29.36 -16.56
CA LYS A 274 -1.14 -29.96 -16.16
C LYS A 274 -0.54 -29.25 -14.96
N GLU A 275 0.02 -30.03 -14.03
CA GLU A 275 0.83 -29.50 -12.94
C GLU A 275 2.13 -28.90 -13.48
N PHE A 276 2.60 -27.81 -12.90
CA PHE A 276 3.80 -27.12 -13.38
C PHE A 276 4.82 -26.77 -12.29
N MET A 277 4.43 -26.78 -11.01
CA MET A 277 5.30 -26.31 -9.92
C MET A 277 6.59 -27.13 -9.78
N GLN A 278 6.61 -28.39 -10.20
CA GLN A 278 7.81 -29.24 -10.20
C GLN A 278 8.97 -28.69 -11.04
N LYS A 279 8.69 -27.77 -12.00
CA LYS A 279 9.73 -27.10 -12.79
C LYS A 279 10.45 -26.00 -11.99
N TYR A 280 9.85 -25.53 -10.90
CA TYR A 280 10.27 -24.32 -10.19
C TYR A 280 10.79 -24.59 -8.79
N ASP A 281 10.12 -25.48 -8.01
CA ASP A 281 10.52 -25.75 -6.62
C ASP A 281 10.07 -27.15 -6.19
N PRO A 282 10.94 -27.90 -5.48
CA PRO A 282 10.60 -29.26 -5.01
C PRO A 282 9.47 -29.29 -3.96
N ARG A 283 9.17 -28.17 -3.31
CA ARG A 283 8.03 -28.02 -2.38
C ARG A 283 6.70 -27.86 -3.10
N LEU A 284 6.70 -27.78 -4.43
CA LEU A 284 5.53 -27.66 -5.30
C LEU A 284 4.66 -26.44 -4.93
N SER A 285 3.36 -26.61 -4.83
CA SER A 285 2.40 -25.54 -4.49
C SER A 285 2.57 -24.98 -3.06
N LEU A 286 3.40 -25.62 -2.22
CA LEU A 286 3.75 -25.17 -0.87
C LEU A 286 5.06 -24.37 -0.81
N ALA A 287 5.68 -24.08 -1.94
CA ALA A 287 6.83 -23.19 -2.00
C ALA A 287 6.49 -21.79 -1.46
N PRO A 288 7.46 -20.97 -1.04
CA PRO A 288 7.26 -19.60 -0.62
C PRO A 288 6.47 -18.77 -1.64
N ARG A 289 5.70 -17.80 -1.14
CA ARG A 289 4.77 -16.99 -1.95
C ARG A 289 5.41 -16.36 -3.18
N ASP A 290 6.61 -15.82 -3.03
CA ASP A 290 7.35 -15.18 -4.12
C ASP A 290 7.74 -16.17 -5.23
N ILE A 291 8.14 -17.39 -4.86
CA ILE A 291 8.43 -18.48 -5.81
C ILE A 291 7.16 -18.91 -6.55
N VAL A 292 6.07 -19.12 -5.82
CA VAL A 292 4.79 -19.50 -6.42
C VAL A 292 4.26 -18.42 -7.35
N ALA A 293 4.29 -17.15 -6.92
CA ALA A 293 3.85 -16.03 -7.74
C ALA A 293 4.67 -15.91 -9.04
N ARG A 294 6.00 -16.05 -8.94
CA ARG A 294 6.88 -16.07 -10.13
C ARG A 294 6.60 -17.23 -11.07
N ALA A 295 6.36 -18.41 -10.53
CA ALA A 295 6.05 -19.59 -11.32
C ALA A 295 4.73 -19.40 -12.10
N ILE A 296 3.69 -18.92 -11.44
CA ILE A 296 2.39 -18.64 -12.07
C ILE A 296 2.55 -17.54 -13.15
N ASP A 297 3.18 -16.42 -12.82
CA ASP A 297 3.38 -15.31 -13.77
C ASP A 297 4.19 -15.74 -15.00
N ASN A 298 5.22 -16.58 -14.80
CA ASN A 298 6.02 -17.10 -15.90
C ASN A 298 5.22 -18.04 -16.80
N GLU A 299 4.46 -19.00 -16.24
CA GLU A 299 3.60 -19.88 -17.03
C GLU A 299 2.55 -19.09 -17.82
N MET A 300 1.89 -18.13 -17.19
CA MET A 300 0.91 -17.26 -17.86
C MET A 300 1.55 -16.49 -19.04
N LYS A 301 2.69 -15.86 -18.83
CA LYS A 301 3.35 -15.05 -19.87
C LYS A 301 3.94 -15.88 -21.01
N GLN A 302 4.48 -17.06 -20.73
CA GLN A 302 4.99 -17.96 -21.76
C GLN A 302 3.88 -18.49 -22.66
N ARG A 303 2.70 -18.71 -22.10
CA ARG A 303 1.55 -19.32 -22.79
C ARG A 303 0.59 -18.27 -23.37
N GLY A 304 0.68 -17.02 -22.93
CA GLY A 304 -0.27 -15.96 -23.27
C GLY A 304 -1.60 -16.08 -22.51
N ASP A 305 -1.63 -16.87 -21.43
CA ASP A 305 -2.82 -17.08 -20.59
C ASP A 305 -2.99 -15.92 -19.59
N GLU A 306 -4.24 -15.65 -19.16
CA GLU A 306 -4.55 -14.61 -18.18
C GLU A 306 -4.68 -15.14 -16.74
N HIS A 307 -4.72 -16.48 -16.55
CA HIS A 307 -4.80 -17.13 -15.25
C HIS A 307 -4.28 -18.57 -15.31
N VAL A 308 -4.17 -19.20 -14.16
CA VAL A 308 -3.95 -20.63 -13.98
C VAL A 308 -5.07 -21.19 -13.12
N TYR A 309 -5.05 -22.48 -12.81
CA TYR A 309 -6.03 -23.12 -11.94
C TYR A 309 -5.43 -23.55 -10.62
N LEU A 310 -6.22 -23.44 -9.55
CA LEU A 310 -5.98 -24.10 -8.28
C LEU A 310 -7.01 -25.23 -8.13
N ASP A 311 -6.53 -26.45 -8.02
CA ASP A 311 -7.33 -27.68 -7.96
C ASP A 311 -7.38 -28.24 -6.54
N VAL A 312 -8.56 -28.33 -5.96
CA VAL A 312 -8.87 -29.04 -4.69
C VAL A 312 -9.92 -30.13 -4.88
N THR A 313 -10.28 -30.47 -6.12
CA THR A 313 -11.36 -31.43 -6.44
C THR A 313 -11.07 -32.85 -5.99
N HIS A 314 -9.80 -33.17 -5.73
CA HIS A 314 -9.36 -34.47 -5.20
C HIS A 314 -9.55 -34.61 -3.69
N LYS A 315 -10.01 -33.56 -3.00
CA LYS A 315 -10.28 -33.55 -1.57
C LYS A 315 -11.74 -33.92 -1.28
N ASP A 316 -12.02 -34.32 -0.04
CA ASP A 316 -13.40 -34.59 0.38
C ASP A 316 -14.25 -33.29 0.26
N PRO A 317 -15.41 -33.37 -0.45
CA PRO A 317 -16.23 -32.20 -0.69
C PRO A 317 -16.76 -31.52 0.58
N GLU A 318 -17.20 -32.31 1.57
CA GLU A 318 -17.79 -31.76 2.80
C GLU A 318 -16.72 -31.16 3.72
N GLU A 319 -15.56 -31.78 3.80
CA GLU A 319 -14.41 -31.18 4.51
C GLU A 319 -13.95 -29.88 3.84
N THR A 320 -13.89 -29.85 2.52
CA THR A 320 -13.50 -28.64 1.76
C THR A 320 -14.46 -27.48 2.04
N LYS A 321 -15.76 -27.71 2.01
CA LYS A 321 -16.79 -26.69 2.35
C LYS A 321 -16.68 -26.21 3.79
N LYS A 322 -16.39 -27.12 4.72
CA LYS A 322 -16.24 -26.82 6.14
C LYS A 322 -14.99 -25.98 6.43
N HIS A 323 -13.88 -26.29 5.76
CA HIS A 323 -12.63 -25.56 5.93
C HIS A 323 -12.65 -24.19 5.28
N PHE A 324 -13.34 -24.03 4.13
CA PHE A 324 -13.32 -22.80 3.32
C PHE A 324 -14.73 -22.30 2.96
N PRO A 325 -15.61 -22.05 3.94
CA PRO A 325 -17.01 -21.71 3.68
C PRO A 325 -17.18 -20.40 2.88
N ASN A 326 -16.36 -19.40 3.16
CA ASN A 326 -16.42 -18.10 2.46
C ASN A 326 -15.93 -18.20 1.02
N ILE A 327 -14.82 -18.95 0.79
CA ILE A 327 -14.30 -19.18 -0.56
C ILE A 327 -15.31 -20.00 -1.37
N TYR A 328 -15.87 -21.06 -0.78
CA TYR A 328 -16.92 -21.87 -1.42
C TYR A 328 -18.11 -21.01 -1.84
N LYS A 329 -18.64 -20.21 -0.92
CA LYS A 329 -19.75 -19.29 -1.18
C LYS A 329 -19.43 -18.29 -2.29
N LYS A 330 -18.26 -17.65 -2.23
CA LYS A 330 -17.84 -16.66 -3.26
C LYS A 330 -17.70 -17.32 -4.63
N CYS A 331 -16.98 -18.44 -4.74
CA CYS A 331 -16.81 -19.16 -6.00
C CYS A 331 -18.16 -19.64 -6.56
N LEU A 332 -19.02 -20.21 -5.70
CA LEU A 332 -20.35 -20.66 -6.10
C LEU A 332 -21.23 -19.52 -6.64
N SER A 333 -21.10 -18.30 -6.08
CA SER A 333 -21.83 -17.11 -6.54
C SER A 333 -21.50 -16.67 -7.98
N ILE A 334 -20.36 -17.13 -8.51
CA ILE A 334 -19.91 -16.89 -9.89
C ILE A 334 -19.95 -18.18 -10.73
N GLY A 335 -20.65 -19.23 -10.26
CA GLY A 335 -20.87 -20.47 -11.00
C GLY A 335 -19.76 -21.50 -10.88
N ILE A 336 -18.82 -21.37 -9.92
CA ILE A 336 -17.71 -22.30 -9.69
C ILE A 336 -17.96 -23.10 -8.41
N ASP A 337 -18.18 -24.40 -8.54
CA ASP A 337 -18.22 -25.33 -7.40
C ASP A 337 -16.82 -25.89 -7.16
N ILE A 338 -16.09 -25.36 -6.17
CA ILE A 338 -14.69 -25.74 -5.90
C ILE A 338 -14.49 -27.22 -5.57
N THR A 339 -15.56 -27.95 -5.29
CA THR A 339 -15.51 -29.43 -5.07
C THR A 339 -15.52 -30.21 -6.36
N LYS A 340 -15.82 -29.58 -7.49
CA LYS A 340 -15.94 -30.19 -8.82
C LYS A 340 -15.15 -29.47 -9.89
N ASP A 341 -15.00 -28.16 -9.73
CA ASP A 341 -14.36 -27.27 -10.71
C ASP A 341 -13.03 -26.76 -10.18
N TYR A 342 -12.09 -26.52 -11.08
CA TYR A 342 -10.85 -25.83 -10.74
C TYR A 342 -11.11 -24.34 -10.51
N ILE A 343 -10.45 -23.75 -9.53
CA ILE A 343 -10.56 -22.33 -9.21
C ILE A 343 -9.62 -21.55 -10.11
N PRO A 344 -10.11 -20.63 -10.98
CA PRO A 344 -9.23 -19.76 -11.73
C PRO A 344 -8.53 -18.78 -10.79
N VAL A 345 -7.21 -18.73 -10.83
CA VAL A 345 -6.39 -17.86 -9.97
C VAL A 345 -5.28 -17.18 -10.76
N ALA A 346 -4.95 -15.96 -10.36
CA ALA A 346 -3.82 -15.22 -10.87
C ALA A 346 -3.12 -14.48 -9.72
N PRO A 347 -1.83 -14.18 -9.83
CA PRO A 347 -1.18 -13.29 -8.89
C PRO A 347 -1.81 -11.91 -8.94
N ALA A 348 -1.91 -11.26 -7.77
CA ALA A 348 -2.46 -9.92 -7.66
C ALA A 348 -1.54 -9.03 -6.81
N ALA A 349 -1.33 -7.79 -7.23
CA ALA A 349 -0.56 -6.82 -6.47
C ALA A 349 -1.20 -6.61 -5.09
N HIS A 350 -0.37 -6.61 -4.04
CA HIS A 350 -0.85 -6.71 -2.66
C HIS A 350 -0.23 -5.68 -1.71
N TYR A 351 1.05 -5.34 -1.86
CA TYR A 351 1.74 -4.41 -0.98
C TYR A 351 2.96 -3.76 -1.63
N LEU A 352 3.16 -2.45 -1.40
CA LEU A 352 4.35 -1.71 -1.81
C LEU A 352 5.37 -1.67 -0.65
N CYS A 353 6.58 -2.19 -0.86
CA CYS A 353 7.65 -2.14 0.14
C CYS A 353 8.44 -0.81 0.11
N GLY A 354 8.42 -0.11 -1.02
CA GLY A 354 9.03 1.20 -1.22
C GLY A 354 8.09 2.37 -0.90
N GLY A 355 8.39 3.54 -1.44
CA GLY A 355 7.58 4.75 -1.27
C GLY A 355 8.40 6.01 -0.99
N ILE A 356 7.79 6.96 -0.29
CA ILE A 356 8.42 8.21 0.13
C ILE A 356 9.54 7.88 1.13
N LYS A 357 10.79 8.22 0.77
CA LYS A 357 11.93 7.98 1.66
C LYS A 357 11.81 8.82 2.92
N VAL A 358 11.93 8.18 4.07
CA VAL A 358 11.87 8.83 5.39
C VAL A 358 13.05 8.43 6.27
N ASP A 359 13.31 9.24 7.29
CA ASP A 359 14.21 8.91 8.39
C ASP A 359 13.49 8.12 9.50
N LEU A 360 14.19 7.86 10.60
CA LEU A 360 13.63 7.11 11.74
C LEU A 360 12.46 7.81 12.44
N ASP A 361 12.27 9.11 12.23
CA ASP A 361 11.16 9.88 12.76
C ASP A 361 10.03 10.11 11.72
N GLY A 362 10.10 9.42 10.59
CA GLY A 362 9.10 9.54 9.53
C GLY A 362 9.21 10.83 8.72
N GLN A 363 10.27 11.64 8.90
CA GLN A 363 10.47 12.87 8.14
C GLN A 363 10.91 12.54 6.71
N SER A 364 10.25 13.18 5.74
CA SER A 364 10.66 13.11 4.34
C SER A 364 11.85 14.06 4.04
N SER A 365 12.32 14.07 2.80
CA SER A 365 13.30 15.03 2.32
C SER A 365 12.75 16.48 2.20
N ILE A 366 11.42 16.65 2.33
CA ILE A 366 10.76 17.95 2.35
C ILE A 366 10.47 18.32 3.81
N ARG A 367 10.97 19.44 4.26
CA ARG A 367 10.76 19.93 5.64
C ARG A 367 9.26 20.13 5.91
N ARG A 368 8.82 19.87 7.13
CA ARG A 368 7.43 19.94 7.60
C ARG A 368 6.51 18.88 6.97
N LEU A 369 7.08 17.94 6.21
CA LEU A 369 6.37 16.84 5.57
C LEU A 369 6.90 15.50 6.07
N TYR A 370 5.99 14.69 6.61
CA TYR A 370 6.23 13.33 7.07
C TYR A 370 5.51 12.35 6.17
N ALA A 371 5.97 11.11 6.14
CA ALA A 371 5.25 10.01 5.53
C ALA A 371 5.28 8.79 6.45
N ILE A 372 4.14 8.15 6.62
CA ILE A 372 3.93 7.02 7.52
C ILE A 372 3.03 5.97 6.88
N GLY A 373 3.17 4.73 7.33
CA GLY A 373 2.44 3.60 6.74
C GLY A 373 2.95 3.25 5.34
N GLU A 374 2.15 2.56 4.56
CA GLU A 374 2.55 1.96 3.29
C GLU A 374 3.08 2.95 2.24
N CYS A 375 2.66 4.22 2.26
CA CYS A 375 3.22 5.21 1.32
C CYS A 375 4.67 5.60 1.63
N SER A 376 5.20 5.20 2.78
CA SER A 376 6.56 5.52 3.24
C SER A 376 7.53 4.38 2.98
N CYS A 377 8.75 4.72 2.58
CA CYS A 377 9.89 3.82 2.56
C CYS A 377 10.73 4.05 3.82
N THR A 378 10.44 3.30 4.87
CA THR A 378 11.16 3.36 6.15
C THR A 378 12.45 2.57 6.13
N GLY A 379 12.57 1.62 5.21
CA GLY A 379 13.62 0.62 5.17
C GLY A 379 13.29 -0.67 5.94
N LEU A 380 12.15 -0.74 6.63
CA LEU A 380 11.74 -1.94 7.37
C LEU A 380 11.65 -3.17 6.47
N HIS A 381 11.00 -3.03 5.32
CA HIS A 381 10.66 -4.17 4.47
C HIS A 381 11.80 -4.63 3.55
N GLY A 382 12.78 -3.77 3.28
CA GLY A 382 13.85 -4.12 2.34
C GLY A 382 13.32 -4.62 1.00
N GLY A 383 13.78 -5.77 0.54
CA GLY A 383 13.38 -6.36 -0.73
C GLY A 383 12.02 -7.09 -0.71
N ASN A 384 11.47 -7.40 0.47
CA ASN A 384 10.19 -8.09 0.62
C ASN A 384 9.66 -7.96 2.05
N ARG A 385 8.36 -7.71 2.16
CA ARG A 385 7.66 -7.55 3.44
C ARG A 385 7.43 -8.90 4.13
N LEU A 386 7.81 -8.99 5.40
CA LEU A 386 7.34 -10.05 6.29
C LEU A 386 5.85 -9.83 6.60
N ALA A 387 5.06 -10.88 6.54
CA ALA A 387 3.62 -10.83 6.83
C ALA A 387 3.34 -10.17 8.20
N SER A 388 2.27 -9.40 8.32
CA SER A 388 1.82 -8.70 9.53
C SER A 388 2.77 -7.62 10.09
N ASN A 389 3.87 -7.31 9.39
CA ASN A 389 4.75 -6.19 9.76
C ASN A 389 4.23 -4.83 9.27
N SER A 390 3.28 -4.77 8.31
CA SER A 390 2.79 -3.50 7.75
C SER A 390 1.98 -2.68 8.74
N LEU A 391 1.07 -3.31 9.49
CA LEU A 391 0.24 -2.59 10.47
C LEU A 391 1.06 -2.10 11.65
N ILE A 392 2.03 -2.87 12.11
CA ILE A 392 2.90 -2.44 13.22
C ILE A 392 3.87 -1.34 12.80
N GLU A 393 4.40 -1.37 11.58
CA GLU A 393 5.17 -0.26 11.00
C GLU A 393 4.36 1.04 11.05
N ALA A 394 3.12 1.00 10.59
CA ALA A 394 2.25 2.16 10.50
C ALA A 394 2.07 2.85 11.87
N VAL A 395 1.79 2.08 12.93
CA VAL A 395 1.58 2.68 14.26
C VAL A 395 2.86 3.09 14.97
N VAL A 396 3.97 2.37 14.77
CA VAL A 396 5.27 2.76 15.33
C VAL A 396 5.78 4.04 14.68
N TYR A 397 5.69 4.17 13.37
CA TYR A 397 6.10 5.40 12.69
C TYR A 397 5.11 6.55 12.91
N ALA A 398 3.81 6.29 13.09
CA ALA A 398 2.86 7.30 13.54
C ALA A 398 3.26 7.89 14.90
N ASP A 399 3.69 7.05 15.84
CA ASP A 399 4.18 7.48 17.15
C ASP A 399 5.48 8.29 17.05
N ALA A 400 6.45 7.81 16.29
CA ALA A 400 7.72 8.50 16.08
C ALA A 400 7.51 9.87 15.42
N ALA A 401 6.72 9.93 14.35
CA ALA A 401 6.39 11.16 13.65
C ALA A 401 5.63 12.14 14.56
N ALA A 402 4.68 11.65 15.37
CA ALA A 402 3.94 12.48 16.30
C ALA A 402 4.87 13.11 17.35
N LYS A 403 5.76 12.33 17.95
CA LYS A 403 6.73 12.83 18.95
C LYS A 403 7.64 13.91 18.35
N HIS A 404 8.19 13.65 17.16
CA HIS A 404 9.06 14.62 16.50
C HIS A 404 8.28 15.87 16.08
N ALA A 405 7.12 15.72 15.43
CA ALA A 405 6.29 16.84 14.98
C ALA A 405 5.89 17.76 16.15
N LEU A 406 5.50 17.20 17.30
CA LEU A 406 5.18 17.96 18.52
C LEU A 406 6.39 18.73 19.04
N SER A 407 7.59 18.18 18.97
CA SER A 407 8.82 18.83 19.45
C SER A 407 9.23 20.05 18.64
N VAL A 408 8.76 20.16 17.40
CA VAL A 408 9.09 21.26 16.48
C VAL A 408 7.90 22.17 16.15
N LEU A 409 6.71 21.84 16.59
CA LEU A 409 5.46 22.52 16.17
C LEU A 409 5.49 24.04 16.42
N GLU A 410 5.97 24.45 17.59
CA GLU A 410 6.04 25.87 17.98
C GLU A 410 7.06 26.69 17.18
N ARG A 411 7.94 26.02 16.42
CA ARG A 411 8.92 26.68 15.54
C ARG A 411 8.33 27.04 14.18
N TYR A 412 7.10 26.63 13.92
CA TYR A 412 6.47 26.76 12.62
C TYR A 412 5.25 27.67 12.67
N ASP A 413 5.21 28.62 11.74
CA ASP A 413 4.07 29.49 11.48
C ASP A 413 3.38 29.12 10.16
N PHE A 414 2.14 29.54 10.00
CA PHE A 414 1.45 29.47 8.71
C PHE A 414 2.09 30.43 7.73
N ASN A 415 2.20 30.02 6.47
CA ASN A 415 2.59 30.91 5.40
C ASN A 415 1.32 31.44 4.73
N GLU A 416 1.00 32.72 5.00
CA GLU A 416 -0.22 33.37 4.50
C GLU A 416 -0.07 33.93 3.08
N ASP A 417 1.14 33.95 2.53
CA ASP A 417 1.42 34.43 1.17
C ASP A 417 1.11 33.36 0.09
N ILE A 418 0.67 32.18 0.50
CA ILE A 418 0.32 31.09 -0.42
C ILE A 418 -0.91 31.53 -1.24
N PRO A 419 -0.82 31.53 -2.58
CA PRO A 419 -1.96 31.83 -3.43
C PRO A 419 -3.04 30.75 -3.34
N GLU A 420 -4.28 31.10 -3.55
CA GLU A 420 -5.35 30.12 -3.75
C GLU A 420 -5.13 29.36 -5.06
N TRP A 421 -5.79 28.22 -5.20
CA TRP A 421 -5.72 27.44 -6.43
C TRP A 421 -6.21 28.27 -7.62
N ASN A 422 -5.42 28.28 -8.69
CA ASN A 422 -5.78 28.99 -9.91
C ASN A 422 -6.27 27.98 -10.96
N ASP A 423 -7.53 28.07 -11.29
CA ASP A 423 -8.19 27.29 -12.36
C ASP A 423 -8.62 28.16 -13.55
N GLU A 424 -8.10 29.40 -13.64
CA GLU A 424 -8.39 30.32 -14.73
C GLU A 424 -8.01 29.71 -16.09
N GLY A 425 -8.94 29.77 -17.03
CA GLY A 425 -8.77 29.19 -18.37
C GLY A 425 -9.03 27.69 -18.47
N THR A 426 -9.35 27.01 -17.36
CA THR A 426 -9.74 25.60 -17.40
C THR A 426 -11.24 25.44 -17.70
N ILE A 427 -11.59 24.30 -18.32
CA ILE A 427 -12.97 23.93 -18.63
C ILE A 427 -13.33 22.57 -17.98
N SER A 428 -14.61 22.34 -17.76
CA SER A 428 -15.08 21.02 -17.39
C SER A 428 -14.85 20.04 -18.53
N ASN A 429 -14.16 18.94 -18.26
CA ASN A 429 -13.95 17.89 -19.26
C ASN A 429 -15.16 16.94 -19.27
N GLU A 430 -15.90 16.93 -20.38
CA GLU A 430 -17.06 16.05 -20.59
C GLU A 430 -16.67 14.68 -21.18
N GLU A 431 -15.48 14.58 -21.79
CA GLU A 431 -14.98 13.35 -22.44
C GLU A 431 -14.33 12.40 -21.43
N ARG A 432 -15.11 11.81 -20.55
CA ARG A 432 -14.63 10.87 -19.52
C ARG A 432 -13.87 9.66 -20.10
N VAL A 433 -14.10 9.34 -21.38
CA VAL A 433 -13.39 8.24 -22.04
C VAL A 433 -11.88 8.44 -22.08
N LEU A 434 -11.39 9.70 -22.16
CA LEU A 434 -9.97 10.02 -22.16
C LEU A 434 -9.29 9.58 -20.85
N ILE A 435 -10.01 9.71 -19.74
CA ILE A 435 -9.51 9.29 -18.41
C ILE A 435 -9.66 7.77 -18.23
N THR A 436 -10.85 7.24 -18.48
CA THR A 436 -11.13 5.83 -18.22
C THR A 436 -10.36 4.88 -19.11
N GLN A 437 -10.12 5.25 -20.39
CA GLN A 437 -9.30 4.47 -21.29
C GLN A 437 -7.82 4.52 -20.88
N SER A 438 -7.29 5.70 -20.58
CA SER A 438 -5.91 5.84 -20.12
C SER A 438 -5.64 5.06 -18.81
N MET A 439 -6.60 5.03 -17.88
CA MET A 439 -6.49 4.18 -16.68
C MET A 439 -6.36 2.69 -17.03
N LYS A 440 -7.16 2.19 -17.98
CA LYS A 440 -7.07 0.80 -18.45
C LYS A 440 -5.73 0.52 -19.11
N GLU A 441 -5.20 1.47 -19.88
CA GLU A 441 -3.89 1.34 -20.52
C GLU A 441 -2.76 1.28 -19.49
N VAL A 442 -2.77 2.13 -18.46
CA VAL A 442 -1.82 2.05 -17.34
C VAL A 442 -1.88 0.67 -16.70
N ASN A 443 -3.07 0.18 -16.35
CA ASN A 443 -3.24 -1.13 -15.74
C ASN A 443 -2.68 -2.25 -16.63
N GLN A 444 -2.95 -2.21 -17.94
CA GLN A 444 -2.47 -3.22 -18.88
C GLN A 444 -0.96 -3.15 -19.09
N ILE A 445 -0.38 -1.96 -19.16
CA ILE A 445 1.07 -1.75 -19.29
C ILE A 445 1.78 -2.33 -18.05
N MET A 446 1.32 -1.97 -16.86
CA MET A 446 1.95 -2.38 -15.61
C MET A 446 1.83 -3.90 -15.41
N GLU A 447 0.65 -4.48 -15.63
CA GLU A 447 0.44 -5.94 -15.52
C GLU A 447 1.32 -6.73 -16.50
N SER A 448 1.37 -6.30 -17.77
CA SER A 448 2.04 -7.06 -18.82
C SER A 448 3.56 -6.87 -18.84
N TYR A 449 4.05 -5.69 -18.50
CA TYR A 449 5.46 -5.34 -18.71
C TYR A 449 6.24 -5.06 -17.41
N VAL A 450 5.57 -4.70 -16.32
CA VAL A 450 6.19 -4.30 -15.05
C VAL A 450 5.67 -5.18 -13.89
N GLY A 451 5.21 -6.38 -14.21
CA GLY A 451 4.72 -7.36 -13.26
C GLY A 451 5.84 -8.07 -12.50
N ILE A 452 5.59 -9.32 -12.13
CA ILE A 452 6.48 -10.12 -11.27
C ILE A 452 7.76 -10.52 -12.01
N VAL A 453 7.65 -11.06 -13.22
CA VAL A 453 8.80 -11.42 -14.06
C VAL A 453 9.06 -10.30 -15.07
N ARG A 454 10.20 -9.66 -14.95
CA ARG A 454 10.61 -8.47 -15.71
C ARG A 454 11.72 -8.79 -16.71
N SER A 455 11.90 -7.91 -17.70
CA SER A 455 13.04 -7.92 -18.62
C SER A 455 13.30 -6.51 -19.13
N ASN A 456 14.53 -6.24 -19.57
CA ASN A 456 14.89 -4.94 -20.16
C ASN A 456 13.94 -4.55 -21.30
N THR A 457 13.60 -5.51 -22.18
CA THR A 457 12.67 -5.27 -23.30
C THR A 457 11.28 -4.88 -22.82
N ARG A 458 10.73 -5.58 -21.82
CA ARG A 458 9.40 -5.27 -21.27
C ARG A 458 9.39 -3.91 -20.59
N LEU A 459 10.38 -3.64 -19.74
CA LEU A 459 10.50 -2.36 -19.01
C LEU A 459 10.67 -1.18 -19.98
N THR A 460 11.47 -1.30 -21.03
CA THR A 460 11.60 -0.26 -22.06
C THR A 460 10.28 0.00 -22.78
N ARG A 461 9.51 -1.04 -23.08
CA ARG A 461 8.17 -0.87 -23.67
C ARG A 461 7.19 -0.16 -22.73
N ALA A 462 7.22 -0.50 -21.45
CA ALA A 462 6.40 0.18 -20.43
C ALA A 462 6.77 1.67 -20.36
N TRP A 463 8.07 1.95 -20.25
CA TRP A 463 8.60 3.32 -20.20
C TRP A 463 8.08 4.19 -21.34
N ASN A 464 8.26 3.73 -22.59
CA ASN A 464 7.86 4.49 -23.76
C ASN A 464 6.33 4.74 -23.83
N ARG A 465 5.52 3.79 -23.38
CA ARG A 465 4.06 3.95 -23.36
C ARG A 465 3.59 4.87 -22.25
N LEU A 466 4.16 4.74 -21.06
CA LEU A 466 3.84 5.62 -19.94
C LEU A 466 4.22 7.08 -20.23
N ASP A 467 5.29 7.31 -21.01
CA ASP A 467 5.70 8.65 -21.42
C ASP A 467 4.64 9.33 -22.31
N ILE A 468 4.05 8.60 -23.25
CA ILE A 468 2.94 9.09 -24.09
C ILE A 468 1.74 9.44 -23.22
N LEU A 469 1.34 8.52 -22.33
CA LEU A 469 0.20 8.75 -21.41
C LEU A 469 0.45 9.93 -20.47
N TYR A 470 1.69 10.13 -20.03
CA TYR A 470 2.10 11.27 -19.22
C TYR A 470 1.88 12.59 -19.97
N GLU A 471 2.39 12.71 -21.19
CA GLU A 471 2.25 13.92 -22.01
C GLU A 471 0.78 14.28 -22.28
N GLU A 472 -0.04 13.28 -22.62
CA GLU A 472 -1.47 13.48 -22.87
C GLU A 472 -2.21 13.89 -21.62
N THR A 473 -1.94 13.22 -20.49
CA THR A 473 -2.60 13.48 -19.20
C THR A 473 -2.22 14.84 -18.62
N GLU A 474 -0.95 15.25 -18.73
CA GLU A 474 -0.53 16.58 -18.28
C GLU A 474 -1.17 17.72 -19.10
N LYS A 475 -1.34 17.53 -20.41
CA LYS A 475 -2.09 18.47 -21.25
C LYS A 475 -3.56 18.55 -20.81
N LEU A 476 -4.19 17.40 -20.62
CA LEU A 476 -5.57 17.32 -20.17
C LEU A 476 -5.75 17.98 -18.79
N PHE A 477 -4.87 17.69 -17.83
CA PHE A 477 -4.91 18.27 -16.49
C PHE A 477 -4.79 19.79 -16.51
N LYS A 478 -3.88 20.36 -17.32
CA LYS A 478 -3.68 21.81 -17.44
C LYS A 478 -4.86 22.54 -18.05
N SER A 479 -5.62 21.89 -18.92
CA SER A 479 -6.77 22.48 -19.61
C SER A 479 -8.12 22.18 -18.95
N SER A 480 -8.15 21.32 -17.96
CA SER A 480 -9.40 20.87 -17.32
C SER A 480 -9.49 21.31 -15.87
N LYS A 481 -10.71 21.51 -15.38
CA LYS A 481 -10.96 21.59 -13.93
C LYS A 481 -10.51 20.29 -13.27
N ALA A 482 -9.91 20.40 -12.09
CA ALA A 482 -9.46 19.24 -11.34
C ALA A 482 -10.67 18.35 -10.97
N THR A 483 -10.58 17.07 -11.28
CA THR A 483 -11.49 16.02 -10.82
C THR A 483 -10.69 14.92 -10.16
N ARG A 484 -11.32 14.16 -9.26
CA ARG A 484 -10.65 13.04 -8.59
C ARG A 484 -10.07 12.06 -9.59
N GLU A 485 -10.85 11.62 -10.56
CA GLU A 485 -10.44 10.61 -11.54
C GLU A 485 -9.25 11.08 -12.39
N LEU A 486 -9.23 12.36 -12.79
CA LEU A 486 -8.09 12.92 -13.55
C LEU A 486 -6.84 13.00 -12.69
N CYS A 487 -6.97 13.40 -11.42
CA CYS A 487 -5.86 13.45 -10.47
C CYS A 487 -5.33 12.04 -10.15
N GLU A 488 -6.21 11.06 -9.95
CA GLU A 488 -5.83 9.65 -9.74
C GLU A 488 -5.09 9.09 -10.95
N LEU A 489 -5.58 9.33 -12.17
CA LEU A 489 -4.88 8.92 -13.40
C LEU A 489 -3.47 9.51 -13.46
N ARG A 490 -3.33 10.81 -13.21
CA ARG A 490 -2.05 11.51 -13.15
C ARG A 490 -1.09 10.87 -12.14
N ASN A 491 -1.60 10.55 -10.95
CA ASN A 491 -0.84 9.91 -9.89
C ASN A 491 -0.43 8.47 -10.28
N MET A 492 -1.33 7.69 -10.84
CA MET A 492 -1.05 6.32 -11.31
C MET A 492 0.04 6.29 -12.38
N ILE A 493 0.05 7.23 -13.31
CA ILE A 493 1.10 7.35 -14.32
C ILE A 493 2.45 7.68 -13.67
N ASN A 494 2.48 8.61 -12.71
CA ASN A 494 3.70 8.97 -11.98
C ASN A 494 4.28 7.77 -11.21
N VAL A 495 3.46 7.01 -10.48
CA VAL A 495 3.96 5.84 -9.73
C VAL A 495 4.33 4.69 -10.65
N GLY A 496 3.58 4.46 -11.74
CA GLY A 496 3.93 3.49 -12.77
C GLY A 496 5.30 3.80 -13.40
N TYR A 497 5.55 5.07 -13.69
CA TYR A 497 6.86 5.56 -14.13
C TYR A 497 7.96 5.27 -13.10
N LEU A 498 7.72 5.57 -11.81
CA LEU A 498 8.70 5.36 -10.73
C LEU A 498 9.03 3.88 -10.56
N ILE A 499 8.02 3.01 -10.55
CA ILE A 499 8.21 1.56 -10.48
C ILE A 499 9.06 1.06 -11.66
N THR A 500 8.69 1.47 -12.87
CA THR A 500 9.39 1.07 -14.11
C THR A 500 10.84 1.56 -14.09
N ARG A 501 11.07 2.82 -13.75
CA ARG A 501 12.39 3.44 -13.70
C ARG A 501 13.31 2.73 -12.71
N GLN A 502 12.86 2.54 -11.47
CA GLN A 502 13.68 1.92 -10.42
C GLN A 502 13.92 0.43 -10.72
N ALA A 503 12.94 -0.26 -11.36
CA ALA A 503 13.15 -1.61 -11.88
C ALA A 503 14.22 -1.65 -12.99
N MET A 504 14.28 -0.65 -13.88
CA MET A 504 15.32 -0.53 -14.91
C MET A 504 16.70 -0.21 -14.34
N GLU A 505 16.75 0.58 -13.27
CA GLU A 505 17.99 0.96 -12.58
C GLU A 505 18.62 -0.20 -11.81
N ARG A 506 17.82 -1.14 -11.27
CA ARG A 506 18.29 -2.30 -10.52
C ARG A 506 18.72 -3.44 -11.44
N LYS A 507 20.02 -3.58 -11.64
CA LYS A 507 20.65 -4.59 -12.51
C LYS A 507 20.97 -5.90 -11.77
N GLU A 508 20.05 -6.36 -10.95
CA GLU A 508 20.12 -7.61 -10.19
C GLU A 508 18.72 -8.15 -9.96
N SER A 509 18.58 -9.42 -9.62
CA SER A 509 17.36 -9.98 -9.02
C SER A 509 17.55 -10.09 -7.52
N ARG A 510 16.69 -9.41 -6.76
CA ARG A 510 16.76 -9.36 -5.30
C ARG A 510 15.35 -9.15 -4.72
N GLY A 511 15.03 -9.90 -3.69
CA GLY A 511 13.70 -9.82 -3.07
C GLY A 511 12.58 -9.99 -4.11
N LEU A 512 11.63 -9.06 -4.11
CA LEU A 512 10.49 -9.06 -5.04
C LEU A 512 10.84 -8.61 -6.47
N HIS A 513 11.99 -7.96 -6.67
CA HIS A 513 12.43 -7.58 -8.02
C HIS A 513 13.16 -8.76 -8.69
N TYR A 514 12.50 -9.34 -9.68
CA TYR A 514 13.06 -10.41 -10.50
C TYR A 514 13.10 -10.01 -11.97
N THR A 515 14.28 -10.13 -12.59
CA THR A 515 14.47 -9.86 -14.02
C THR A 515 15.27 -10.99 -14.68
N ILE A 516 14.80 -11.44 -15.84
CA ILE A 516 15.44 -12.53 -16.57
C ILE A 516 16.82 -12.13 -17.17
N ASP A 517 17.06 -10.82 -17.32
CA ASP A 517 18.34 -10.32 -17.86
C ASP A 517 19.44 -10.27 -16.79
N TYR A 518 19.06 -10.23 -15.49
CA TYR A 518 19.97 -10.20 -14.35
C TYR A 518 19.44 -11.13 -13.24
N PRO A 519 19.49 -12.47 -13.44
CA PRO A 519 18.78 -13.41 -12.58
C PRO A 519 19.39 -13.62 -11.19
N HIS A 520 20.56 -13.05 -10.92
CA HIS A 520 21.27 -13.21 -9.66
C HIS A 520 21.50 -11.88 -8.94
N PRO A 521 21.56 -11.88 -7.59
CA PRO A 521 21.97 -10.72 -6.82
C PRO A 521 23.37 -10.27 -7.20
N GLN A 522 23.62 -8.97 -7.19
CA GLN A 522 24.98 -8.44 -7.24
C GLN A 522 25.69 -8.70 -5.90
N LYS A 523 26.98 -9.06 -5.97
CA LYS A 523 27.80 -9.34 -4.78
C LYS A 523 28.13 -8.08 -3.99
#